data_005dde2aadf7a9b6f6a1a06f2217bc61
#
_entry.id   005dde2aadf7a9b6f6a1a06f2217bc61
#
_cell.length_a   1.000
_cell.length_b   1.000
_cell.length_c   1.000
_cell.angle_alpha   90.00
_cell.angle_beta   90.00
_cell.angle_gamma   90.00
#
_symmetry.space_group_name_H-M   'P 1'
#
loop_
_entity.id
_entity.type
_entity.pdbx_description
1 polymer ?
#
loop_
_entity_poly.entity_id
_entity_poly.type
_entity_poly.pdbx_seq_one_letter_code
_entity_poly.pdbx_strand_id
1 'polypeptide(L)'
;MISIDVVSESNLWRKKIKKIDIFFNSLVRIFPKRHRFIKKKVSLTILLSNNKNIKKLNKKFRNKNKSTDVLSFPSEKKLNIKKSPYIGDIVISYEFMNKPKALSPLKFKIKVIKIFIHGFLHLLGYDHIKLKDFKEMLIEEEKIYKTIKTKIVKLV
;
A
#
# COMPACT_ATOMS: atom_id res chain seq x y z
N MET A 1 16.67 -4.68 1.42
CA MET A 1 15.73 -4.76 0.28
C MET A 1 14.34 -5.11 0.80
N ILE A 2 13.28 -4.50 0.26
CA ILE A 2 11.90 -4.81 0.63
C ILE A 2 11.45 -6.04 -0.14
N SER A 3 10.79 -6.99 0.55
CA SER A 3 9.98 -8.06 -0.03
C SER A 3 8.52 -7.89 0.37
N ILE A 4 7.62 -8.20 -0.53
CA ILE A 4 6.18 -8.07 -0.31
C ILE A 4 5.53 -9.42 -0.53
N ASP A 5 4.87 -9.92 0.52
CA ASP A 5 3.97 -11.07 0.42
C ASP A 5 2.58 -10.57 0.03
N VAL A 6 2.02 -11.10 -1.04
CA VAL A 6 0.72 -10.68 -1.56
C VAL A 6 -0.30 -11.80 -1.39
N VAL A 7 -1.31 -11.53 -0.60
CA VAL A 7 -2.48 -12.41 -0.41
C VAL A 7 -3.68 -11.78 -1.10
N SER A 8 -4.36 -12.54 -1.94
CA SER A 8 -5.57 -12.08 -2.65
C SER A 8 -6.77 -12.94 -2.27
N GLU A 9 -7.80 -12.31 -1.73
CA GLU A 9 -9.05 -12.98 -1.35
C GLU A 9 -10.02 -13.17 -2.52
N SER A 10 -9.70 -12.64 -3.71
CA SER A 10 -10.59 -12.68 -4.87
C SER A 10 -9.83 -12.68 -6.19
N ASN A 11 -10.30 -13.49 -7.13
CA ASN A 11 -9.80 -13.50 -8.51
C ASN A 11 -10.02 -12.19 -9.27
N LEU A 12 -10.88 -11.29 -8.78
CA LEU A 12 -11.12 -9.98 -9.39
C LEU A 12 -9.84 -9.14 -9.46
N TRP A 13 -8.99 -9.22 -8.44
CA TRP A 13 -7.70 -8.56 -8.42
C TRP A 13 -6.79 -9.02 -9.55
N ARG A 14 -6.70 -10.35 -9.77
CA ARG A 14 -5.84 -10.95 -10.82
C ARG A 14 -6.36 -10.65 -12.23
N LYS A 15 -7.67 -10.41 -12.40
CA LYS A 15 -8.24 -9.94 -13.67
C LYS A 15 -7.75 -8.53 -14.04
N LYS A 16 -7.51 -7.67 -13.04
CA LYS A 16 -7.00 -6.29 -13.23
C LYS A 16 -5.48 -6.21 -13.26
N ILE A 17 -4.80 -7.03 -12.45
CA ILE A 17 -3.34 -7.09 -12.33
C ILE A 17 -2.90 -8.55 -12.43
N LYS A 18 -2.49 -9.01 -13.61
CA LYS A 18 -2.23 -10.43 -13.90
C LYS A 18 -1.15 -11.05 -13.00
N LYS A 19 0.03 -10.42 -12.92
CA LYS A 19 1.20 -10.89 -12.14
C LYS A 19 1.35 -10.04 -10.88
N ILE A 20 0.38 -10.19 -9.98
CA ILE A 20 0.19 -9.26 -8.86
C ILE A 20 1.39 -9.23 -7.88
N ASP A 21 2.01 -10.39 -7.63
CA ASP A 21 3.19 -10.51 -6.77
C ASP A 21 4.40 -9.78 -7.39
N ILE A 22 4.61 -9.99 -8.69
CA ILE A 22 5.67 -9.32 -9.45
C ILE A 22 5.41 -7.81 -9.49
N PHE A 23 4.16 -7.40 -9.67
CA PHE A 23 3.77 -6.00 -9.73
C PHE A 23 4.20 -5.23 -8.48
N PHE A 24 3.80 -5.69 -7.28
CA PHE A 24 4.14 -5.01 -6.03
C PHE A 24 5.64 -5.07 -5.70
N ASN A 25 6.28 -6.22 -5.90
CA ASN A 25 7.72 -6.36 -5.65
C ASN A 25 8.55 -5.51 -6.63
N SER A 26 8.12 -5.36 -7.88
CA SER A 26 8.78 -4.48 -8.85
C SER A 26 8.54 -3.00 -8.53
N LEU A 27 7.36 -2.66 -8.03
CA LEU A 27 7.01 -1.30 -7.63
C LEU A 27 7.97 -0.76 -6.55
N VAL A 28 8.21 -1.51 -5.49
CA VAL A 28 9.10 -1.05 -4.40
C VAL A 28 10.56 -0.95 -4.81
N ARG A 29 10.99 -1.69 -5.84
CA ARG A 29 12.35 -1.59 -6.39
C ARG A 29 12.63 -0.26 -7.07
N ILE A 30 11.60 0.42 -7.57
CA ILE A 30 11.71 1.73 -8.24
C ILE A 30 11.44 2.91 -7.30
N PHE A 31 11.13 2.69 -6.03
CA PHE A 31 10.99 3.73 -5.01
C PHE A 31 12.28 4.56 -4.85
N PRO A 32 12.23 5.77 -4.28
CA PRO A 32 13.42 6.52 -3.90
C PRO A 32 14.36 5.68 -3.03
N LYS A 33 15.68 5.85 -3.17
CA LYS A 33 16.71 5.04 -2.47
C LYS A 33 16.44 4.90 -0.96
N ARG A 34 16.01 5.98 -0.30
CA ARG A 34 15.71 5.99 1.15
C ARG A 34 14.57 5.04 1.56
N HIS A 35 13.63 4.76 0.66
CA HIS A 35 12.50 3.87 0.92
C HIS A 35 12.71 2.43 0.42
N ARG A 36 13.87 2.12 -0.19
CA ARG A 36 14.17 0.78 -0.71
C ARG A 36 14.85 -0.14 0.30
N PHE A 37 15.32 0.40 1.43
CA PHE A 37 16.04 -0.37 2.46
C PHE A 37 17.16 -1.26 1.89
N ILE A 38 18.01 -0.69 1.00
CA ILE A 38 19.00 -1.45 0.21
C ILE A 38 19.94 -2.27 1.09
N LYS A 39 20.33 -1.73 2.25
CA LYS A 39 21.29 -2.35 3.20
C LYS A 39 20.61 -3.24 4.25
N LYS A 40 19.29 -3.38 4.25
CA LYS A 40 18.51 -4.12 5.25
C LYS A 40 17.45 -4.96 4.57
N LYS A 41 17.16 -6.16 5.12
CA LYS A 41 16.00 -6.94 4.73
C LYS A 41 14.78 -6.36 5.44
N VAL A 42 13.73 -6.05 4.70
CA VAL A 42 12.46 -5.54 5.22
C VAL A 42 11.34 -6.29 4.50
N SER A 43 10.31 -6.70 5.22
CA SER A 43 9.14 -7.37 4.64
C SER A 43 7.85 -6.74 5.12
N LEU A 44 6.82 -6.84 4.30
CA LEU A 44 5.45 -6.48 4.61
C LEU A 44 4.48 -7.41 3.88
N THR A 45 3.24 -7.48 4.34
CA THR A 45 2.16 -8.20 3.67
C THR A 45 1.13 -7.24 3.08
N ILE A 46 0.64 -7.54 1.88
CA ILE A 46 -0.52 -6.89 1.30
C ILE A 46 -1.66 -7.90 1.22
N LEU A 47 -2.78 -7.56 1.85
CA LEU A 47 -4.04 -8.29 1.71
C LEU A 47 -4.95 -7.53 0.73
N LEU A 48 -5.15 -8.12 -0.44
CA LEU A 48 -6.05 -7.62 -1.47
C LEU A 48 -7.46 -8.17 -1.23
N SER A 49 -8.27 -7.36 -0.58
CA SER A 49 -9.54 -7.71 0.03
C SER A 49 -10.73 -7.04 -0.69
N ASN A 50 -11.85 -6.95 -0.01
CA ASN A 50 -13.12 -6.38 -0.45
C ASN A 50 -13.76 -5.52 0.65
N ASN A 51 -14.84 -4.80 0.31
CA ASN A 51 -15.56 -3.94 1.25
C ASN A 51 -16.08 -4.68 2.49
N LYS A 52 -16.57 -5.92 2.32
CA LYS A 52 -17.15 -6.72 3.41
C LYS A 52 -16.09 -7.03 4.46
N ASN A 53 -14.92 -7.49 4.02
CA ASN A 53 -13.86 -7.92 4.93
C ASN A 53 -13.11 -6.73 5.54
N ILE A 54 -12.80 -5.68 4.76
CA ILE A 54 -12.15 -4.49 5.30
C ILE A 54 -13.04 -3.74 6.31
N LYS A 55 -14.38 -3.78 6.14
CA LYS A 55 -15.34 -3.25 7.13
C LYS A 55 -15.24 -4.00 8.46
N LYS A 56 -15.10 -5.34 8.43
CA LYS A 56 -14.92 -6.14 9.65
C LYS A 56 -13.62 -5.76 10.37
N LEU A 57 -12.51 -5.63 9.64
CA LEU A 57 -11.24 -5.22 10.20
C LEU A 57 -11.29 -3.79 10.76
N ASN A 58 -11.93 -2.86 10.06
CA ASN A 58 -12.10 -1.48 10.50
C ASN A 58 -12.92 -1.38 11.80
N LYS A 59 -13.98 -2.21 11.89
CA LYS A 59 -14.77 -2.31 13.14
C LYS A 59 -13.94 -2.89 14.28
N LYS A 60 -13.21 -4.00 14.02
CA LYS A 60 -12.46 -4.72 15.05
C LYS A 60 -11.28 -3.90 15.61
N PHE A 61 -10.52 -3.25 14.74
CA PHE A 61 -9.24 -2.61 15.14
C PHE A 61 -9.32 -1.09 15.29
N ARG A 62 -10.32 -0.44 14.69
CA ARG A 62 -10.49 1.02 14.74
C ARG A 62 -11.85 1.47 15.30
N ASN A 63 -12.70 0.52 15.68
CA ASN A 63 -14.06 0.76 16.17
C ASN A 63 -14.94 1.57 15.18
N LYS A 64 -14.68 1.43 13.86
CA LYS A 64 -15.41 2.11 12.79
C LYS A 64 -16.19 1.09 11.96
N ASN A 65 -17.51 1.07 12.08
CA ASN A 65 -18.38 0.11 11.37
C ASN A 65 -18.66 0.57 9.92
N LYS A 66 -17.62 0.83 9.14
CA LYS A 66 -17.71 1.22 7.72
C LYS A 66 -16.54 0.64 6.91
N SER A 67 -16.77 0.41 5.61
CA SER A 67 -15.70 0.08 4.67
C SER A 67 -14.80 1.30 4.42
N THR A 68 -13.58 1.04 4.02
CA THR A 68 -12.58 2.06 3.63
C THR A 68 -11.76 1.52 2.47
N ASP A 69 -11.00 2.38 1.84
CA ASP A 69 -10.11 2.02 0.72
C ASP A 69 -8.89 1.22 1.18
N VAL A 70 -8.28 1.63 2.30
CA VAL A 70 -7.08 1.03 2.85
C VAL A 70 -7.09 1.02 4.37
N LEU A 71 -6.47 -0.01 4.95
CA LEU A 71 -6.07 -0.06 6.34
C LEU A 71 -4.59 -0.44 6.41
N SER A 72 -3.84 0.18 7.31
CA SER A 72 -2.45 -0.16 7.60
C SER A 72 -2.29 -0.54 9.05
N PHE A 73 -1.59 -1.63 9.27
CA PHE A 73 -1.32 -2.20 10.59
C PHE A 73 0.20 -2.29 10.78
N PRO A 74 0.86 -1.22 11.28
CA PRO A 74 2.28 -1.27 11.60
C PRO A 74 2.56 -2.38 12.63
N SER A 75 3.62 -3.15 12.43
CA SER A 75 4.01 -4.23 13.35
C SER A 75 4.42 -3.72 14.73
N GLU A 76 4.95 -2.48 14.80
CA GLU A 76 5.32 -1.80 16.03
C GLU A 76 4.93 -0.31 15.99
N LYS A 77 4.67 0.30 17.16
CA LYS A 77 4.34 1.73 17.27
C LYS A 77 5.46 2.64 16.76
N LYS A 78 6.70 2.22 16.88
CA LYS A 78 7.89 2.89 16.32
C LYS A 78 8.67 1.88 15.50
N LEU A 79 8.89 2.20 14.23
CA LEU A 79 9.62 1.35 13.32
C LEU A 79 11.03 1.06 13.85
N ASN A 80 11.30 -0.21 14.15
CA ASN A 80 12.60 -0.69 14.57
C ASN A 80 13.04 -1.90 13.73
N ILE A 81 13.59 -1.62 12.55
CA ILE A 81 14.02 -2.62 11.57
C ILE A 81 15.15 -3.53 12.12
N LYS A 82 15.92 -3.06 13.10
CA LYS A 82 16.94 -3.91 13.74
C LYS A 82 16.32 -5.00 14.60
N LYS A 83 15.18 -4.70 15.25
CA LYS A 83 14.46 -5.63 16.12
C LYS A 83 13.55 -6.54 15.32
N SER A 84 12.82 -5.99 14.35
CA SER A 84 11.96 -6.76 13.47
C SER A 84 12.07 -6.26 12.02
N PRO A 85 12.44 -7.15 11.07
CA PRO A 85 12.46 -6.80 9.66
C PRO A 85 11.05 -6.72 9.06
N TYR A 86 10.04 -7.27 9.73
CA TYR A 86 8.64 -7.17 9.32
C TYR A 86 8.03 -5.86 9.80
N ILE A 87 7.50 -5.06 8.85
CA ILE A 87 7.02 -3.71 9.15
C ILE A 87 5.50 -3.61 9.28
N GLY A 88 4.76 -4.63 8.85
CA GLY A 88 3.31 -4.70 9.05
C GLY A 88 2.51 -5.09 7.82
N ASP A 89 1.18 -4.91 7.92
CA ASP A 89 0.19 -5.29 6.92
C ASP A 89 -0.50 -4.08 6.30
N ILE A 90 -0.80 -4.18 5.00
CA ILE A 90 -1.65 -3.24 4.27
C ILE A 90 -2.84 -4.02 3.70
N VAL A 91 -4.06 -3.58 3.98
CA VAL A 91 -5.30 -4.16 3.46
C VAL A 91 -5.94 -3.17 2.50
N ILE A 92 -6.23 -3.59 1.26
CA ILE A 92 -6.81 -2.71 0.22
C ILE A 92 -8.14 -3.30 -0.25
N SER A 93 -9.19 -2.46 -0.36
CA SER A 93 -10.50 -2.88 -0.85
C SER A 93 -10.61 -2.75 -2.36
N TYR A 94 -11.01 -3.85 -3.03
CA TYR A 94 -11.19 -3.90 -4.48
C TYR A 94 -12.22 -2.89 -4.97
N GLU A 95 -13.38 -2.81 -4.32
CA GLU A 95 -14.48 -1.97 -4.78
C GLU A 95 -14.12 -0.48 -4.75
N PHE A 96 -13.32 -0.02 -3.79
CA PHE A 96 -12.78 1.33 -3.78
C PHE A 96 -11.81 1.57 -4.94
N MET A 97 -10.97 0.60 -5.26
CA MET A 97 -10.04 0.71 -6.38
C MET A 97 -10.76 0.69 -7.72
N ASN A 98 -11.85 -0.07 -7.84
CA ASN A 98 -12.63 -0.21 -9.07
C ASN A 98 -13.76 0.84 -9.22
N LYS A 99 -13.62 2.00 -8.62
CA LYS A 99 -14.55 3.14 -8.80
C LYS A 99 -13.87 4.26 -9.60
N PRO A 100 -14.56 4.78 -10.64
CA PRO A 100 -15.77 4.27 -11.27
C PRO A 100 -15.54 2.89 -11.93
N LYS A 101 -16.58 2.07 -12.09
CA LYS A 101 -16.49 0.68 -12.59
C LYS A 101 -15.80 0.53 -13.95
N ALA A 102 -15.88 1.54 -14.79
CA ALA A 102 -15.29 1.56 -16.14
C ALA A 102 -13.81 1.98 -16.18
N LEU A 103 -13.08 1.93 -15.07
CA LEU A 103 -11.65 2.25 -15.07
C LEU A 103 -10.87 1.29 -15.99
N SER A 104 -10.05 1.89 -16.89
CA SER A 104 -9.07 1.11 -17.64
C SER A 104 -8.09 0.40 -16.70
N PRO A 105 -7.49 -0.73 -17.12
CA PRO A 105 -6.49 -1.43 -16.30
C PRO A 105 -5.35 -0.52 -15.83
N LEU A 106 -4.90 0.39 -16.68
CA LEU A 106 -3.87 1.37 -16.34
C LEU A 106 -4.32 2.30 -15.21
N LYS A 107 -5.50 2.90 -15.32
CA LYS A 107 -6.05 3.80 -14.28
C LYS A 107 -6.28 3.08 -12.97
N PHE A 108 -6.77 1.83 -13.02
CA PHE A 108 -6.92 0.98 -11.86
C PHE A 108 -5.58 0.74 -11.15
N LYS A 109 -4.54 0.34 -11.88
CA LYS A 109 -3.20 0.11 -11.32
C LYS A 109 -2.60 1.38 -10.73
N ILE A 110 -2.74 2.53 -11.37
CA ILE A 110 -2.28 3.83 -10.83
C ILE A 110 -2.96 4.14 -9.49
N LYS A 111 -4.26 3.89 -9.40
CA LYS A 111 -5.01 4.10 -8.15
C LYS A 111 -4.51 3.18 -7.04
N VAL A 112 -4.29 1.90 -7.35
CA VAL A 112 -3.70 0.92 -6.42
C VAL A 112 -2.31 1.36 -5.96
N ILE A 113 -1.46 1.84 -6.87
CA ILE A 113 -0.11 2.34 -6.54
C ILE A 113 -0.19 3.50 -5.54
N LYS A 114 -1.06 4.48 -5.77
CA LYS A 114 -1.21 5.64 -4.86
C LYS A 114 -1.67 5.21 -3.47
N ILE A 115 -2.66 4.34 -3.39
CA ILE A 115 -3.16 3.80 -2.11
C ILE A 115 -2.11 2.95 -1.41
N PHE A 116 -1.34 2.16 -2.16
CA PHE A 116 -0.23 1.41 -1.59
C PHE A 116 0.85 2.33 -1.01
N ILE A 117 1.25 3.41 -1.70
CA ILE A 117 2.22 4.40 -1.18
C ILE A 117 1.71 4.98 0.13
N HIS A 118 0.44 5.39 0.19
CA HIS A 118 -0.20 5.90 1.39
C HIS A 118 -0.11 4.91 2.56
N GLY A 119 -0.55 3.68 2.34
CA GLY A 119 -0.49 2.62 3.36
C GLY A 119 0.94 2.29 3.79
N PHE A 120 1.88 2.27 2.85
CA PHE A 120 3.30 2.03 3.13
C PHE A 120 3.91 3.12 4.02
N LEU A 121 3.58 4.38 3.82
CA LEU A 121 4.05 5.47 4.67
C LEU A 121 3.52 5.35 6.10
N HIS A 122 2.27 4.89 6.28
CA HIS A 122 1.76 4.57 7.62
C HIS A 122 2.58 3.47 8.31
N LEU A 123 3.01 2.43 7.58
CA LEU A 123 3.89 1.40 8.16
C LEU A 123 5.26 1.97 8.58
N LEU A 124 5.71 3.05 7.95
CA LEU A 124 6.94 3.77 8.31
C LEU A 124 6.74 4.78 9.45
N GLY A 125 5.51 4.92 9.97
CA GLY A 125 5.20 5.81 11.10
C GLY A 125 4.72 7.21 10.70
N TYR A 126 4.48 7.47 9.42
CA TYR A 126 3.80 8.70 9.00
C TYR A 126 2.33 8.63 9.40
N ASP A 127 1.75 9.77 9.76
CA ASP A 127 0.36 9.90 10.14
C ASP A 127 -0.23 11.18 9.54
N HIS A 128 -1.55 11.35 9.66
CA HIS A 128 -2.26 12.51 9.17
C HIS A 128 -3.31 13.04 10.15
N ILE A 129 -3.15 12.75 11.44
CA ILE A 129 -4.05 13.22 12.50
C ILE A 129 -3.87 14.71 12.73
N LYS A 130 -2.63 15.17 12.84
CA LYS A 130 -2.31 16.59 12.98
C LYS A 130 -2.03 17.22 11.62
N LEU A 131 -2.37 18.50 11.45
CA LEU A 131 -2.16 19.22 10.18
C LEU A 131 -0.71 19.19 9.70
N LYS A 132 0.26 19.30 10.63
CA LYS A 132 1.70 19.20 10.30
C LYS A 132 2.03 17.83 9.73
N ASP A 133 1.62 16.77 10.42
CA ASP A 133 1.89 15.38 10.04
C ASP A 133 1.23 15.06 8.68
N PHE A 134 -0.01 15.55 8.47
CA PHE A 134 -0.70 15.45 7.18
C PHE A 134 0.12 16.06 6.04
N LYS A 135 0.62 17.29 6.22
CA LYS A 135 1.43 17.96 5.19
C LYS A 135 2.73 17.21 4.90
N GLU A 136 3.42 16.72 5.94
CA GLU A 136 4.65 15.94 5.80
C GLU A 136 4.39 14.64 5.02
N MET A 137 3.33 13.93 5.36
CA MET A 137 2.94 12.69 4.67
C MET A 137 2.59 12.94 3.20
N LEU A 138 1.82 13.99 2.91
CA LEU A 138 1.44 14.37 1.54
C LEU A 138 2.65 14.70 0.68
N ILE A 139 3.61 15.47 1.22
CA ILE A 139 4.87 15.78 0.53
C ILE A 139 5.65 14.50 0.21
N GLU A 140 5.64 13.55 1.12
CA GLU A 140 6.36 12.31 0.95
C GLU A 140 5.69 11.39 -0.09
N GLU A 141 4.37 11.29 -0.07
CA GLU A 141 3.59 10.60 -1.10
C GLU A 141 3.91 11.15 -2.50
N GLU A 142 3.89 12.48 -2.63
CA GLU A 142 4.21 13.13 -3.91
C GLU A 142 5.63 12.87 -4.37
N LYS A 143 6.61 12.91 -3.48
CA LYS A 143 8.03 12.61 -3.81
C LYS A 143 8.18 11.19 -4.32
N ILE A 144 7.58 10.22 -3.64
CA ILE A 144 7.61 8.82 -4.08
C ILE A 144 6.93 8.71 -5.46
N TYR A 145 5.71 9.23 -5.59
CA TYR A 145 4.95 9.12 -6.82
C TYR A 145 5.66 9.79 -8.01
N LYS A 146 6.20 11.01 -7.86
CA LYS A 146 6.98 11.71 -8.89
C LYS A 146 8.19 10.88 -9.34
N THR A 147 8.92 10.27 -8.39
CA THR A 147 10.09 9.44 -8.69
C THR A 147 9.75 8.22 -9.55
N ILE A 148 8.58 7.60 -9.31
CA ILE A 148 8.19 6.36 -9.99
C ILE A 148 7.36 6.60 -11.25
N LYS A 149 6.72 7.76 -11.39
CA LYS A 149 5.74 8.08 -12.47
C LYS A 149 6.24 7.72 -13.87
N THR A 150 7.48 8.08 -14.21
CA THR A 150 8.09 7.78 -15.51
C THR A 150 8.41 6.29 -15.72
N LYS A 151 8.54 5.53 -14.61
CA LYS A 151 8.88 4.10 -14.62
C LYS A 151 7.65 3.21 -14.54
N ILE A 152 6.51 3.75 -14.07
CA ILE A 152 5.25 3.01 -13.95
C ILE A 152 4.81 2.42 -15.29
N VAL A 153 5.00 3.14 -16.40
CA VAL A 153 4.63 2.67 -17.75
C VAL A 153 5.26 1.31 -18.09
N LYS A 154 6.43 1.01 -17.53
CA LYS A 154 7.10 -0.30 -17.70
C LYS A 154 6.59 -1.39 -16.78
N LEU A 155 5.80 -1.04 -15.74
CA LEU A 155 5.22 -1.98 -14.77
C LEU A 155 3.75 -2.30 -15.10
N VAL A 156 3.10 -1.51 -15.91
CA VAL A 156 1.69 -1.61 -16.28
C VAL A 156 1.55 -1.97 -17.75
#